data_23891e074617f5c78130c4352c1badc2
#
_entry.id   23891e074617f5c78130c4352c1badc2
#
_cell.length_a   1.000
_cell.length_b   1.000
_cell.length_c   1.000
_cell.angle_alpha   90.00
_cell.angle_beta   90.00
_cell.angle_gamma   90.00
#
_symmetry.space_group_name_H-M   'P 1'
#
loop_
_entity.id
_entity.type
_entity.pdbx_description
1 polymer ?
#
loop_
_entity_poly.entity_id
_entity_poly.type
_entity_poly.pdbx_seq_one_letter_code
_entity_poly.pdbx_strand_id
1 'polypeptide(L)'
;MYPDRGLLFLRLQATEPTLREESRFNFFITFGGVTPLSEVETFCRTGHDSVLESSVFLVTLHVMITPDDIFRIADGAAFDAAALEIFRRQARECAPYREYLARIGVRTEHVDTPEKIPYLPIELFKTHTVYCGETPPEAVFTSSATTGMTPSRHPMRSLALYERTFRAAFRTFYGEPGQWSLYALLPNYLRRKGSSLVYMADRLIADCGSGGFYLDDCEGLLAAMERDPKPKILLGVSYALWDLAERYAPKLRDTVVMETGGMKGYREEIPKEEFHRILCDAFGVGEIHSEYGMAELTSQAYSQGGNVFRCPGWMRVTARDVNDPFDPLPAGARGGLNIADLASWWSCAFIQTQ
;
A
#
# COMPACT_ATOMS: atom_id res chain seq x y z
N MET A 1 -25.74 -5.78 -9.25
CA MET A 1 -26.04 -7.09 -9.86
C MET A 1 -24.83 -7.41 -10.75
N TYR A 2 -23.84 -8.12 -10.21
CA TYR A 2 -22.65 -8.54 -10.98
C TYR A 2 -23.00 -9.80 -11.76
N PRO A 3 -22.61 -9.90 -13.03
CA PRO A 3 -22.77 -11.15 -13.74
C PRO A 3 -21.84 -12.21 -13.14
N ASP A 4 -22.40 -13.38 -12.89
CA ASP A 4 -21.69 -14.60 -12.53
C ASP A 4 -20.40 -14.73 -13.34
N ARG A 5 -19.28 -15.00 -12.64
CA ARG A 5 -18.05 -15.46 -13.27
C ARG A 5 -18.34 -16.85 -13.84
N GLY A 6 -18.84 -16.87 -15.04
CA GLY A 6 -19.24 -18.12 -15.71
C GLY A 6 -18.04 -19.03 -15.89
N LEU A 7 -18.16 -20.24 -15.38
CA LEU A 7 -17.32 -21.36 -15.79
C LEU A 7 -17.53 -21.61 -17.28
N LEU A 8 -16.54 -21.28 -18.09
CA LEU A 8 -16.57 -21.56 -19.53
C LEU A 8 -16.13 -23.02 -19.74
N PHE A 9 -17.09 -23.89 -20.08
CA PHE A 9 -16.79 -25.24 -20.49
C PHE A 9 -16.45 -25.27 -21.98
N LEU A 10 -15.19 -25.51 -22.31
CA LEU A 10 -14.77 -25.76 -23.68
C LEU A 10 -14.73 -27.29 -23.91
N ARG A 11 -15.60 -27.77 -24.78
CA ARG A 11 -15.58 -29.16 -25.24
C ARG A 11 -14.65 -29.24 -26.45
N LEU A 12 -13.45 -29.75 -26.27
CA LEU A 12 -12.55 -30.04 -27.37
C LEU A 12 -12.72 -31.52 -27.78
N GLN A 13 -13.04 -31.78 -29.02
CA GLN A 13 -12.98 -33.13 -29.58
C GLN A 13 -11.59 -33.33 -30.19
N ALA A 14 -10.81 -34.26 -29.62
CA ALA A 14 -9.58 -34.72 -30.24
C ALA A 14 -9.90 -35.71 -31.37
N THR A 15 -9.40 -35.46 -32.55
CA THR A 15 -9.61 -36.30 -33.73
C THR A 15 -8.51 -37.31 -34.03
N GLU A 16 -7.51 -37.45 -33.14
CA GLU A 16 -6.46 -38.45 -33.36
C GLU A 16 -6.11 -39.26 -32.09
N PRO A 17 -5.84 -40.58 -32.22
CA PRO A 17 -5.69 -41.51 -31.11
C PRO A 17 -4.26 -41.78 -30.63
N THR A 18 -3.34 -40.86 -30.76
CA THR A 18 -1.93 -41.11 -30.37
C THR A 18 -1.34 -39.91 -29.60
N LEU A 19 -1.72 -39.76 -28.32
CA LEU A 19 -0.95 -38.93 -27.39
C LEU A 19 -0.37 -39.83 -26.29
N ARG A 20 0.90 -40.18 -26.42
CA ARG A 20 1.75 -40.68 -25.33
C ARG A 20 2.50 -39.48 -24.75
N GLU A 21 2.44 -39.41 -23.39
CA GLU A 21 3.22 -38.51 -22.53
C GLU A 21 2.77 -37.03 -22.49
N GLU A 22 3.03 -36.40 -21.33
CA GLU A 22 2.65 -35.05 -20.97
C GLU A 22 3.00 -34.03 -22.07
N SER A 23 2.00 -33.51 -22.74
CA SER A 23 2.16 -32.46 -23.74
C SER A 23 1.68 -31.13 -23.19
N ARG A 24 2.53 -30.12 -23.21
CA ARG A 24 2.15 -28.74 -22.91
C ARG A 24 1.60 -28.11 -24.19
N PHE A 25 0.39 -27.61 -24.13
CA PHE A 25 -0.23 -26.85 -25.21
C PHE A 25 -0.42 -25.41 -24.81
N ASN A 26 0.13 -24.50 -25.62
CA ASN A 26 -0.13 -23.06 -25.49
C ASN A 26 -1.30 -22.69 -26.40
N PHE A 27 -2.39 -22.21 -25.83
CA PHE A 27 -3.54 -21.72 -26.57
C PHE A 27 -3.63 -20.20 -26.43
N PHE A 28 -3.85 -19.54 -27.57
CA PHE A 28 -4.15 -18.12 -27.59
C PHE A 28 -5.67 -17.94 -27.75
N ILE A 29 -6.33 -17.38 -26.77
CA ILE A 29 -7.75 -17.04 -26.84
C ILE A 29 -7.87 -15.53 -27.02
N THR A 30 -8.38 -15.10 -28.17
CA THR A 30 -8.67 -13.70 -28.46
C THR A 30 -10.15 -13.44 -28.17
N PHE A 31 -10.45 -12.62 -27.15
CA PHE A 31 -11.77 -12.00 -27.00
C PHE A 31 -11.79 -10.68 -27.78
N GLY A 32 -12.86 -10.46 -28.52
CA GLY A 32 -12.98 -9.32 -29.43
C GLY A 32 -12.63 -7.97 -28.79
N GLY A 33 -11.54 -7.40 -29.29
CA GLY A 33 -11.29 -5.98 -29.31
C GLY A 33 -10.69 -5.32 -28.09
N VAL A 34 -9.82 -5.90 -27.32
CA VAL A 34 -8.72 -5.26 -26.57
C VAL A 34 -8.11 -6.33 -25.65
N THR A 35 -6.87 -6.72 -25.90
CA THR A 35 -6.25 -7.87 -25.25
C THR A 35 -5.18 -7.48 -24.25
N PRO A 36 -5.11 -8.18 -23.10
CA PRO A 36 -3.82 -8.71 -22.67
C PRO A 36 -3.76 -10.23 -22.91
N LEU A 37 -2.62 -10.68 -23.39
CA LEU A 37 -2.25 -12.09 -23.55
C LEU A 37 -2.26 -12.77 -22.18
N SER A 38 -3.09 -13.78 -21.99
CA SER A 38 -3.06 -14.66 -20.82
C SER A 38 -2.49 -16.01 -21.24
N GLU A 39 -1.47 -16.48 -20.53
CA GLU A 39 -0.97 -17.87 -20.67
C GLU A 39 -1.95 -18.81 -19.99
N VAL A 40 -2.32 -19.86 -20.71
CA VAL A 40 -3.20 -20.92 -20.21
C VAL A 40 -2.33 -22.17 -19.97
N GLU A 41 -2.11 -22.54 -18.71
CA GLU A 41 -1.51 -23.83 -18.37
C GLU A 41 -2.61 -24.90 -18.31
N THR A 42 -2.49 -25.93 -19.14
CA THR A 42 -3.40 -27.06 -19.15
C THR A 42 -2.72 -28.27 -18.52
N PHE A 43 -3.27 -28.78 -17.42
CA PHE A 43 -2.87 -30.04 -16.80
C PHE A 43 -3.74 -31.17 -17.35
N CYS A 44 -3.14 -32.16 -17.97
CA CYS A 44 -3.81 -33.39 -18.41
C CYS A 44 -3.45 -34.53 -17.44
N ARG A 45 -4.44 -35.08 -16.72
CA ARG A 45 -4.29 -36.33 -15.97
C ARG A 45 -4.95 -37.45 -16.77
N THR A 46 -4.16 -38.39 -17.27
CA THR A 46 -4.68 -39.60 -17.87
C THR A 46 -4.76 -40.69 -16.81
N GLY A 47 -6.00 -41.11 -16.45
CA GLY A 47 -6.22 -42.32 -15.67
C GLY A 47 -6.28 -43.50 -16.61
N HIS A 48 -5.54 -44.57 -16.30
CA HIS A 48 -5.68 -45.87 -16.95
C HIS A 48 -7.04 -46.46 -16.52
N ASP A 49 -8.01 -46.47 -17.42
CA ASP A 49 -8.92 -47.61 -17.63
C ASP A 49 -9.79 -47.33 -18.86
N SER A 50 -9.98 -48.38 -19.62
CA SER A 50 -10.64 -48.47 -20.91
C SER A 50 -12.15 -48.20 -20.82
N VAL A 51 -12.58 -47.02 -21.25
CA VAL A 51 -13.90 -46.75 -21.90
C VAL A 51 -13.80 -45.33 -22.48
N LEU A 52 -14.29 -45.11 -23.69
CA LEU A 52 -14.39 -43.83 -24.37
C LEU A 52 -15.32 -42.88 -23.60
N GLU A 53 -14.82 -42.25 -22.54
CA GLU A 53 -15.51 -41.17 -21.86
C GLU A 53 -14.92 -39.84 -22.31
N SER A 54 -15.81 -38.92 -22.64
CA SER A 54 -15.52 -37.54 -23.02
C SER A 54 -14.65 -36.91 -21.93
N SER A 55 -13.37 -36.68 -22.19
CA SER A 55 -12.48 -35.99 -21.27
C SER A 55 -12.94 -34.57 -21.11
N VAL A 56 -13.41 -34.21 -19.92
CA VAL A 56 -13.72 -32.84 -19.56
C VAL A 56 -12.41 -32.17 -19.13
N PHE A 57 -11.91 -31.27 -19.96
CA PHE A 57 -10.77 -30.45 -19.59
C PHE A 57 -11.24 -29.27 -18.75
N LEU A 58 -10.84 -29.23 -17.49
CA LEU A 58 -11.04 -28.06 -16.64
C LEU A 58 -9.92 -27.07 -16.96
N VAL A 59 -10.21 -26.08 -17.79
CA VAL A 59 -9.28 -24.96 -18.05
C VAL A 59 -9.52 -23.92 -16.98
N THR A 60 -8.63 -23.84 -16.00
CA THR A 60 -8.66 -22.75 -15.02
C THR A 60 -7.96 -21.55 -15.66
N LEU A 61 -8.75 -20.60 -16.16
CA LEU A 61 -8.22 -19.30 -16.59
C LEU A 61 -7.70 -18.55 -15.35
N HIS A 62 -6.39 -18.60 -15.14
CA HIS A 62 -5.75 -17.68 -14.22
C HIS A 62 -5.69 -16.30 -14.89
N VAL A 63 -6.67 -15.45 -14.58
CA VAL A 63 -6.57 -14.04 -14.95
C VAL A 63 -5.46 -13.44 -14.10
N MET A 64 -4.32 -13.18 -14.72
CA MET A 64 -3.18 -12.54 -14.04
C MET A 64 -3.63 -11.19 -13.50
N ILE A 65 -3.56 -11.01 -12.20
CA ILE A 65 -3.84 -9.72 -11.56
C ILE A 65 -2.82 -8.68 -12.04
N THR A 66 -3.29 -7.49 -12.34
CA THR A 66 -2.45 -6.35 -12.74
C THR A 66 -2.37 -5.30 -11.63
N PRO A 67 -1.40 -4.36 -11.67
CA PRO A 67 -1.35 -3.25 -10.70
C PRO A 67 -2.65 -2.46 -10.63
N ASP A 68 -3.43 -2.43 -11.72
CA ASP A 68 -4.68 -1.69 -11.79
C ASP A 68 -5.86 -2.39 -11.09
N ASP A 69 -5.80 -3.71 -10.99
CA ASP A 69 -6.89 -4.49 -10.41
C ASP A 69 -6.95 -4.35 -8.88
N ILE A 70 -5.84 -4.00 -8.21
CA ILE A 70 -5.83 -3.80 -6.76
C ILE A 70 -6.79 -2.70 -6.32
N PHE A 71 -6.99 -1.65 -7.14
CA PHE A 71 -7.91 -0.55 -6.83
C PHE A 71 -9.40 -0.93 -6.97
N ARG A 72 -9.68 -2.14 -7.47
CA ARG A 72 -11.04 -2.69 -7.61
C ARG A 72 -11.37 -3.71 -6.53
N ILE A 73 -10.47 -3.95 -5.57
CA ILE A 73 -10.71 -4.84 -4.44
C ILE A 73 -11.87 -4.29 -3.61
N ALA A 74 -12.99 -5.03 -3.60
CA ALA A 74 -14.22 -4.59 -2.97
C ALA A 74 -14.50 -5.29 -1.62
N ASP A 75 -13.88 -6.44 -1.38
CA ASP A 75 -14.13 -7.25 -0.19
C ASP A 75 -12.90 -8.07 0.24
N GLY A 76 -13.03 -8.76 1.37
CA GLY A 76 -11.96 -9.58 1.94
C GLY A 76 -11.54 -10.75 1.05
N ALA A 77 -12.48 -11.39 0.35
CA ALA A 77 -12.16 -12.54 -0.50
C ALA A 77 -11.37 -12.11 -1.74
N ALA A 78 -11.71 -10.96 -2.32
CA ALA A 78 -10.95 -10.37 -3.43
C ALA A 78 -9.54 -9.97 -2.98
N PHE A 79 -9.41 -9.42 -1.76
CA PHE A 79 -8.10 -9.11 -1.17
C PHE A 79 -7.26 -10.37 -0.99
N ASP A 80 -7.84 -11.43 -0.42
CA ASP A 80 -7.16 -12.68 -0.12
C ASP A 80 -6.63 -13.35 -1.40
N ALA A 81 -7.45 -13.39 -2.44
CA ALA A 81 -7.04 -13.91 -3.75
C ALA A 81 -5.88 -13.09 -4.35
N ALA A 82 -5.99 -11.77 -4.31
CA ALA A 82 -4.95 -10.87 -4.81
C ALA A 82 -3.65 -10.99 -4.00
N ALA A 83 -3.74 -11.08 -2.68
CA ALA A 83 -2.59 -11.22 -1.79
C ALA A 83 -1.80 -12.51 -2.10
N LEU A 84 -2.48 -13.65 -2.25
CA LEU A 84 -1.83 -14.92 -2.58
C LEU A 84 -1.14 -14.88 -3.95
N GLU A 85 -1.75 -14.24 -4.94
CA GLU A 85 -1.16 -14.12 -6.27
C GLU A 85 0.08 -13.21 -6.27
N ILE A 86 -0.01 -12.05 -5.61
CA ILE A 86 1.11 -11.12 -5.45
C ILE A 86 2.23 -11.79 -4.64
N PHE A 87 1.90 -12.52 -3.57
CA PHE A 87 2.88 -13.29 -2.80
C PHE A 87 3.66 -14.26 -3.69
N ARG A 88 2.98 -15.12 -4.44
CA ARG A 88 3.62 -16.10 -5.32
C ARG A 88 4.54 -15.44 -6.36
N ARG A 89 4.11 -14.32 -6.92
CA ARG A 89 4.92 -13.54 -7.84
C ARG A 89 6.16 -12.96 -7.15
N GLN A 90 5.98 -12.25 -6.02
CA GLN A 90 7.09 -11.60 -5.31
C GLN A 90 8.07 -12.61 -4.70
N ALA A 91 7.61 -13.78 -4.27
CA ALA A 91 8.46 -14.87 -3.84
C ALA A 91 9.42 -15.37 -4.95
N ARG A 92 9.05 -15.19 -6.23
CA ARG A 92 9.91 -15.52 -7.38
C ARG A 92 10.77 -14.33 -7.80
N GLU A 93 10.21 -13.12 -7.86
CA GLU A 93 10.82 -11.97 -8.53
C GLU A 93 11.61 -11.06 -7.57
N CYS A 94 11.25 -11.00 -6.28
CA CYS A 94 11.94 -10.19 -5.28
C CYS A 94 13.05 -11.01 -4.60
N ALA A 95 14.30 -10.82 -5.01
CA ALA A 95 15.42 -11.62 -4.53
C ALA A 95 15.56 -11.61 -2.99
N PRO A 96 15.51 -10.47 -2.26
CA PRO A 96 15.58 -10.46 -0.80
C PRO A 96 14.43 -11.23 -0.14
N TYR A 97 13.21 -11.14 -0.70
CA TYR A 97 12.07 -11.85 -0.14
C TYR A 97 12.19 -13.37 -0.38
N ARG A 98 12.60 -13.78 -1.57
CA ARG A 98 12.86 -15.19 -1.88
C ARG A 98 13.93 -15.79 -0.97
N GLU A 99 15.02 -15.05 -0.72
CA GLU A 99 16.09 -15.49 0.18
C GLU A 99 15.60 -15.60 1.63
N TYR A 100 14.82 -14.63 2.08
CA TYR A 100 14.19 -14.66 3.40
C TYR A 100 13.30 -15.91 3.57
N LEU A 101 12.40 -16.17 2.61
CA LEU A 101 11.52 -17.35 2.63
C LEU A 101 12.31 -18.66 2.69
N ALA A 102 13.38 -18.76 1.90
CA ALA A 102 14.26 -19.92 1.92
C ALA A 102 14.95 -20.12 3.29
N ARG A 103 15.41 -19.04 3.93
CA ARG A 103 16.07 -19.08 5.24
C ARG A 103 15.14 -19.51 6.38
N ILE A 104 13.88 -19.12 6.32
CA ILE A 104 12.85 -19.54 7.30
C ILE A 104 12.19 -20.87 6.94
N GLY A 105 12.63 -21.53 5.86
CA GLY A 105 12.15 -22.86 5.45
C GLY A 105 10.74 -22.89 4.88
N VAL A 106 10.21 -21.72 4.43
CA VAL A 106 8.88 -21.64 3.86
C VAL A 106 8.89 -22.04 2.39
N ARG A 107 8.05 -23.00 2.04
CA ARG A 107 7.80 -23.45 0.68
C ARG A 107 6.57 -22.73 0.13
N THR A 108 6.76 -21.96 -0.92
CA THR A 108 5.72 -21.08 -1.49
C THR A 108 4.46 -21.84 -1.94
N GLU A 109 4.61 -23.08 -2.39
CA GLU A 109 3.51 -23.97 -2.78
C GLU A 109 2.62 -24.42 -1.60
N HIS A 110 3.09 -24.29 -0.36
CA HIS A 110 2.32 -24.61 0.84
C HIS A 110 1.59 -23.39 1.45
N VAL A 111 1.81 -22.20 0.87
CA VAL A 111 1.11 -20.97 1.27
C VAL A 111 -0.17 -20.87 0.43
N ASP A 112 -1.26 -21.38 0.98
CA ASP A 112 -2.56 -21.48 0.36
C ASP A 112 -3.61 -20.52 0.95
N THR A 113 -3.29 -19.89 2.08
CA THR A 113 -4.11 -18.85 2.71
C THR A 113 -3.29 -17.60 3.05
N PRO A 114 -3.90 -16.40 3.10
CA PRO A 114 -3.19 -15.16 3.41
C PRO A 114 -2.51 -15.14 4.77
N GLU A 115 -3.07 -15.84 5.75
CA GLU A 115 -2.52 -15.93 7.11
C GLU A 115 -1.17 -16.65 7.16
N LYS A 116 -0.90 -17.49 6.16
CA LYS A 116 0.37 -18.23 6.03
C LYS A 116 1.44 -17.43 5.28
N ILE A 117 1.12 -16.27 4.75
CA ILE A 117 2.10 -15.43 4.04
C ILE A 117 3.10 -14.87 5.06
N PRO A 118 4.41 -15.18 4.96
CA PRO A 118 5.40 -14.57 5.83
C PRO A 118 5.65 -13.11 5.48
N TYR A 119 5.77 -12.29 6.51
CA TYR A 119 6.04 -10.87 6.36
C TYR A 119 7.53 -10.59 6.46
N LEU A 120 8.06 -9.84 5.51
CA LEU A 120 9.47 -9.45 5.42
C LEU A 120 9.81 -8.45 6.53
N PRO A 121 10.87 -8.67 7.34
CA PRO A 121 11.33 -7.67 8.30
C PRO A 121 11.69 -6.36 7.62
N ILE A 122 11.12 -5.25 8.11
CA ILE A 122 11.28 -3.91 7.51
C ILE A 122 12.75 -3.47 7.45
N GLU A 123 13.60 -3.95 8.36
CA GLU A 123 15.03 -3.66 8.41
C GLU A 123 15.76 -4.07 7.13
N LEU A 124 15.22 -5.02 6.37
CA LEU A 124 15.81 -5.43 5.11
C LEU A 124 15.82 -4.31 4.06
N PHE A 125 14.94 -3.32 4.16
CA PHE A 125 14.99 -2.13 3.31
C PHE A 125 16.21 -1.21 3.61
N LYS A 126 16.88 -1.40 4.74
CA LYS A 126 18.13 -0.68 5.09
C LYS A 126 19.36 -1.33 4.47
N THR A 127 19.33 -2.64 4.28
CA THR A 127 20.49 -3.45 3.93
C THR A 127 20.41 -4.11 2.56
N HIS A 128 19.21 -4.27 2.02
CA HIS A 128 18.96 -4.93 0.74
C HIS A 128 18.14 -4.05 -0.20
N THR A 129 18.27 -4.28 -1.49
CA THR A 129 17.40 -3.68 -2.49
C THR A 129 16.14 -4.54 -2.64
N VAL A 130 15.09 -4.22 -1.87
CA VAL A 130 13.81 -4.92 -1.93
C VAL A 130 13.07 -4.44 -3.17
N TYR A 131 13.23 -5.20 -4.27
CA TYR A 131 12.75 -4.80 -5.59
C TYR A 131 12.50 -6.00 -6.49
N CYS A 132 11.47 -5.94 -7.33
CA CYS A 132 11.09 -6.98 -8.29
C CYS A 132 11.50 -6.58 -9.72
N GLY A 133 12.27 -7.45 -10.36
CA GLY A 133 12.71 -7.30 -11.74
C GLY A 133 13.97 -6.45 -11.92
N GLU A 134 14.37 -6.26 -13.18
CA GLU A 134 15.64 -5.64 -13.57
C GLU A 134 15.50 -4.22 -14.12
N THR A 135 14.27 -3.78 -14.41
CA THR A 135 14.01 -2.42 -14.92
C THR A 135 14.44 -1.39 -13.89
N PRO A 136 15.28 -0.39 -14.24
CA PRO A 136 15.68 0.65 -13.29
C PRO A 136 14.46 1.36 -12.66
N PRO A 137 14.49 1.68 -11.36
CA PRO A 137 13.44 2.43 -10.73
C PRO A 137 13.42 3.88 -11.19
N GLU A 138 12.22 4.48 -11.31
CA GLU A 138 12.05 5.90 -11.65
C GLU A 138 12.48 6.81 -10.48
N ALA A 139 12.36 6.31 -9.24
CA ALA A 139 12.78 7.02 -8.04
C ALA A 139 13.19 6.03 -6.93
N VAL A 140 13.91 6.54 -5.93
CA VAL A 140 14.18 5.81 -4.68
C VAL A 140 13.73 6.68 -3.52
N PHE A 141 12.71 6.25 -2.79
CA PHE A 141 12.32 6.90 -1.55
C PHE A 141 13.19 6.43 -0.39
N THR A 142 13.43 7.32 0.56
CA THR A 142 14.28 7.06 1.71
C THR A 142 13.61 7.50 3.00
N SER A 143 13.76 6.69 4.05
CA SER A 143 13.26 7.05 5.37
C SER A 143 14.08 8.18 6.00
N SER A 144 13.47 8.89 6.96
CA SER A 144 14.18 9.85 7.78
C SER A 144 15.02 9.11 8.82
N ALA A 145 16.28 8.82 8.50
CA ALA A 145 17.19 8.28 9.51
C ALA A 145 17.58 9.37 10.52
N THR A 146 17.60 9.03 11.81
CA THR A 146 18.30 9.82 12.83
C THR A 146 19.81 9.79 12.55
N THR A 147 20.52 10.80 13.00
CA THR A 147 21.96 10.97 12.74
C THR A 147 22.72 9.68 13.11
N GLY A 148 23.41 9.10 12.15
CA GLY A 148 24.21 7.86 12.32
C GLY A 148 23.50 6.55 11.99
N MET A 149 22.21 6.56 11.67
CA MET A 149 21.48 5.36 11.22
C MET A 149 21.39 5.30 9.69
N THR A 150 21.46 4.06 9.14
CA THR A 150 21.25 3.82 7.72
C THR A 150 19.77 3.99 7.41
N PRO A 151 19.40 4.88 6.45
CA PRO A 151 18.00 5.03 6.03
C PRO A 151 17.55 3.79 5.24
N SER A 152 16.29 3.46 5.37
CA SER A 152 15.64 2.52 4.46
C SER A 152 15.56 3.11 3.05
N ARG A 153 15.61 2.24 2.05
CA ARG A 153 15.56 2.63 0.63
C ARG A 153 14.48 1.81 -0.07
N HIS A 154 13.50 2.49 -0.64
CA HIS A 154 12.42 1.87 -1.39
C HIS A 154 12.49 2.29 -2.86
N PRO A 155 12.97 1.43 -3.76
CA PRO A 155 12.98 1.70 -5.19
C PRO A 155 11.55 1.68 -5.75
N MET A 156 11.14 2.75 -6.40
CA MET A 156 9.83 2.90 -7.04
C MET A 156 9.98 2.70 -8.55
N ARG A 157 9.50 1.57 -9.06
CA ARG A 157 9.53 1.28 -10.50
C ARG A 157 8.63 2.20 -11.30
N SER A 158 7.49 2.60 -10.71
CA SER A 158 6.49 3.45 -11.36
C SER A 158 5.98 4.50 -10.39
N LEU A 159 6.34 5.75 -10.64
CA LEU A 159 5.78 6.89 -9.95
C LEU A 159 4.29 7.06 -10.27
N ALA A 160 3.88 6.70 -11.49
CA ALA A 160 2.46 6.71 -11.88
C ALA A 160 1.60 5.78 -11.00
N LEU A 161 2.11 4.58 -10.65
CA LEU A 161 1.42 3.70 -9.71
C LEU A 161 1.36 4.30 -8.32
N TYR A 162 2.46 4.87 -7.82
CA TYR A 162 2.49 5.55 -6.52
C TYR A 162 1.50 6.72 -6.48
N GLU A 163 1.50 7.56 -7.52
CA GLU A 163 0.57 8.69 -7.64
C GLU A 163 -0.90 8.23 -7.66
N ARG A 164 -1.19 7.18 -8.41
CA ARG A 164 -2.53 6.60 -8.43
C ARG A 164 -2.94 6.06 -7.05
N THR A 165 -2.00 5.44 -6.33
CA THR A 165 -2.24 4.84 -5.01
C THR A 165 -2.65 5.90 -4.00
N PHE A 166 -1.84 6.95 -3.80
CA PHE A 166 -2.19 7.96 -2.80
C PHE A 166 -3.40 8.81 -3.21
N ARG A 167 -3.61 9.08 -4.53
CA ARG A 167 -4.83 9.74 -5.00
C ARG A 167 -6.08 8.92 -4.74
N ALA A 168 -6.03 7.61 -4.99
CA ALA A 168 -7.15 6.72 -4.73
C ALA A 168 -7.43 6.62 -3.22
N ALA A 169 -6.39 6.53 -2.37
CA ALA A 169 -6.53 6.56 -0.93
C ALA A 169 -7.12 7.90 -0.46
N PHE A 170 -6.58 9.04 -0.93
CA PHE A 170 -7.11 10.36 -0.59
C PHE A 170 -8.60 10.49 -0.95
N ARG A 171 -8.98 10.07 -2.16
CA ARG A 171 -10.41 10.09 -2.57
C ARG A 171 -11.30 9.25 -1.69
N THR A 172 -10.82 8.11 -1.23
CA THR A 172 -11.59 7.23 -0.34
C THR A 172 -11.94 7.91 0.98
N PHE A 173 -11.04 8.72 1.53
CA PHE A 173 -11.20 9.32 2.87
C PHE A 173 -11.64 10.78 2.84
N TYR A 174 -11.29 11.55 1.81
CA TYR A 174 -11.48 13.00 1.75
C TYR A 174 -12.24 13.47 0.50
N GLY A 175 -12.59 12.57 -0.42
CA GLY A 175 -13.25 12.94 -1.68
C GLY A 175 -12.25 13.53 -2.69
N GLU A 176 -12.78 14.30 -3.65
CA GLU A 176 -11.95 14.82 -4.74
C GLU A 176 -11.01 15.93 -4.26
N PRO A 177 -9.70 15.85 -4.61
CA PRO A 177 -8.71 16.85 -4.18
C PRO A 177 -9.09 18.29 -4.53
N GLY A 178 -9.67 18.53 -5.70
CA GLY A 178 -10.07 19.87 -6.15
C GLY A 178 -11.08 20.59 -5.24
N GLN A 179 -11.73 19.88 -4.31
CA GLN A 179 -12.63 20.47 -3.31
C GLN A 179 -11.88 21.11 -2.13
N TRP A 180 -10.59 20.84 -1.99
CA TRP A 180 -9.75 21.25 -0.87
C TRP A 180 -8.66 22.23 -1.29
N SER A 181 -8.17 22.97 -0.32
CA SER A 181 -6.85 23.61 -0.38
C SER A 181 -5.93 22.88 0.57
N LEU A 182 -4.75 22.45 0.11
CA LEU A 182 -3.82 21.68 0.94
C LEU A 182 -2.60 22.51 1.31
N TYR A 183 -2.43 22.76 2.59
CA TYR A 183 -1.32 23.49 3.20
C TYR A 183 -0.40 22.50 3.92
N ALA A 184 0.85 22.43 3.51
CA ALA A 184 1.81 21.47 4.05
C ALA A 184 2.87 22.17 4.92
N LEU A 185 2.76 21.98 6.25
CA LEU A 185 3.75 22.46 7.23
C LEU A 185 4.78 21.35 7.49
N LEU A 186 5.79 21.29 6.62
CA LEU A 186 6.80 20.23 6.60
C LEU A 186 8.22 20.80 6.67
N PRO A 187 8.62 21.39 7.81
CA PRO A 187 9.97 21.97 7.99
C PRO A 187 11.04 20.90 7.79
N ASN A 188 12.17 21.30 7.18
CA ASN A 188 13.32 20.45 6.86
C ASN A 188 13.09 19.33 5.83
N TYR A 189 11.86 19.03 5.41
CA TYR A 189 11.59 17.96 4.46
C TYR A 189 11.96 18.29 3.02
N LEU A 190 11.80 19.54 2.57
CA LEU A 190 12.19 19.94 1.21
C LEU A 190 13.71 19.88 0.98
N ARG A 191 14.51 19.96 2.04
CA ARG A 191 15.97 19.79 1.95
C ARG A 191 16.40 18.34 1.75
N ARG A 192 15.49 17.37 1.97
CA ARG A 192 15.75 15.94 1.84
C ARG A 192 15.24 15.42 0.51
N LYS A 193 16.15 15.12 -0.40
CA LYS A 193 15.81 14.41 -1.63
C LYS A 193 15.34 13.01 -1.28
N GLY A 194 14.27 12.53 -1.94
CA GLY A 194 13.76 11.18 -1.78
C GLY A 194 12.72 10.98 -0.66
N SER A 195 12.06 12.03 -0.16
CA SER A 195 10.93 11.88 0.76
C SER A 195 9.65 11.54 0.00
N SER A 196 9.07 10.37 0.27
CA SER A 196 7.76 9.97 -0.29
C SER A 196 6.63 10.90 0.16
N LEU A 197 6.66 11.36 1.42
CA LEU A 197 5.69 12.31 1.97
C LEU A 197 5.69 13.64 1.22
N VAL A 198 6.88 14.20 0.96
CA VAL A 198 7.01 15.48 0.21
C VAL A 198 6.51 15.30 -1.22
N TYR A 199 6.88 14.20 -1.87
CA TYR A 199 6.41 13.91 -3.21
C TYR A 199 4.88 13.80 -3.26
N MET A 200 4.26 13.06 -2.33
CA MET A 200 2.81 12.94 -2.22
C MET A 200 2.15 14.30 -1.98
N ALA A 201 2.64 15.08 -1.00
CA ALA A 201 2.09 16.40 -0.69
C ALA A 201 2.17 17.35 -1.88
N ASP A 202 3.30 17.37 -2.61
CA ASP A 202 3.49 18.20 -3.81
C ASP A 202 2.43 17.90 -4.88
N ARG A 203 2.21 16.62 -5.17
CA ARG A 203 1.21 16.19 -6.15
C ARG A 203 -0.21 16.48 -5.70
N LEU A 204 -0.53 16.24 -4.42
CA LEU A 204 -1.86 16.55 -3.89
C LEU A 204 -2.14 18.06 -3.85
N ILE A 205 -1.15 18.91 -3.53
CA ILE A 205 -1.28 20.37 -3.62
C ILE A 205 -1.61 20.78 -5.06
N ALA A 206 -0.89 20.22 -6.03
CA ALA A 206 -1.16 20.47 -7.45
C ALA A 206 -2.58 20.03 -7.87
N ASP A 207 -3.03 18.85 -7.41
CA ASP A 207 -4.38 18.34 -7.69
C ASP A 207 -5.48 19.18 -7.02
N CYS A 208 -5.21 19.75 -5.84
CA CYS A 208 -6.11 20.69 -5.15
C CYS A 208 -6.20 22.05 -5.89
N GLY A 209 -5.16 22.42 -6.62
CA GLY A 209 -5.04 23.71 -7.32
C GLY A 209 -4.89 24.91 -6.39
N SER A 210 -4.74 24.71 -5.10
CA SER A 210 -4.59 25.76 -4.07
C SER A 210 -3.93 25.21 -2.81
N GLY A 211 -3.29 26.09 -2.03
CA GLY A 211 -2.45 25.73 -0.89
C GLY A 211 -0.96 25.90 -1.21
N GLY A 212 -0.10 25.14 -0.55
CA GLY A 212 1.34 25.20 -0.77
C GLY A 212 2.16 24.63 0.38
N PHE A 213 3.48 24.63 0.19
CA PHE A 213 4.44 24.28 1.24
C PHE A 213 4.80 25.49 2.11
N TYR A 214 4.75 25.28 3.40
CA TYR A 214 5.20 26.22 4.42
C TYR A 214 6.19 25.48 5.33
N LEU A 215 7.43 25.98 5.35
CA LEU A 215 8.52 25.33 6.09
C LEU A 215 8.61 25.89 7.50
N ASP A 216 8.92 27.20 7.57
CA ASP A 216 9.13 27.94 8.81
C ASP A 216 8.29 29.23 8.83
N ASP A 217 7.60 29.55 7.73
CA ASP A 217 6.76 30.76 7.61
C ASP A 217 5.33 30.48 8.13
N CYS A 218 5.22 30.41 9.44
CA CYS A 218 3.93 30.21 10.10
C CYS A 218 2.96 31.38 9.91
N GLU A 219 3.46 32.63 9.88
CA GLU A 219 2.62 33.81 9.69
C GLU A 219 2.06 33.86 8.27
N GLY A 220 2.90 33.61 7.26
CA GLY A 220 2.46 33.48 5.89
C GLY A 220 1.46 32.35 5.68
N LEU A 221 1.67 31.19 6.33
CA LEU A 221 0.72 30.07 6.36
C LEU A 221 -0.64 30.50 6.87
N LEU A 222 -0.69 31.06 8.07
CA LEU A 222 -1.95 31.48 8.71
C LEU A 222 -2.67 32.56 7.89
N ALA A 223 -1.94 33.56 7.40
CA ALA A 223 -2.49 34.60 6.53
C ALA A 223 -3.03 34.06 5.20
N ALA A 224 -2.40 33.03 4.64
CA ALA A 224 -2.88 32.38 3.41
C ALA A 224 -4.15 31.56 3.68
N MET A 225 -4.17 30.77 4.77
CA MET A 225 -5.33 29.97 5.16
C MET A 225 -6.54 30.84 5.51
N GLU A 226 -6.34 32.01 6.15
CA GLU A 226 -7.44 32.91 6.51
C GLU A 226 -8.13 33.52 5.29
N ARG A 227 -7.35 33.82 4.24
CA ARG A 227 -7.88 34.40 2.98
C ARG A 227 -8.49 33.37 2.05
N ASP A 228 -8.24 32.08 2.29
CA ASP A 228 -8.73 31.03 1.42
C ASP A 228 -10.19 30.65 1.76
N PRO A 229 -11.14 30.80 0.82
CA PRO A 229 -12.53 30.49 1.05
C PRO A 229 -12.86 28.99 0.98
N LYS A 230 -11.95 28.16 0.46
CA LYS A 230 -12.17 26.71 0.32
C LYS A 230 -12.03 25.99 1.66
N PRO A 231 -12.66 24.81 1.81
CA PRO A 231 -12.27 23.88 2.87
C PRO A 231 -10.77 23.54 2.77
N LYS A 232 -10.11 23.44 3.90
CA LYS A 232 -8.65 23.33 3.99
C LYS A 232 -8.21 22.03 4.65
N ILE A 233 -7.09 21.49 4.19
CA ILE A 233 -6.32 20.47 4.92
C ILE A 233 -4.98 21.09 5.30
N LEU A 234 -4.70 21.16 6.60
CA LEU A 234 -3.39 21.52 7.13
C LEU A 234 -2.66 20.20 7.45
N LEU A 235 -1.79 19.77 6.55
CA LEU A 235 -0.93 18.62 6.73
C LEU A 235 0.38 19.06 7.40
N GLY A 236 0.70 18.54 8.56
CA GLY A 236 1.94 18.90 9.24
C GLY A 236 2.58 17.75 10.00
N VAL A 237 3.90 17.82 10.18
CA VAL A 237 4.58 16.91 11.11
C VAL A 237 4.24 17.29 12.53
N SER A 238 4.12 16.28 13.41
CA SER A 238 3.59 16.43 14.76
C SER A 238 4.28 17.57 15.53
N TYR A 239 5.60 17.64 15.54
CA TYR A 239 6.33 18.71 16.25
C TYR A 239 6.06 20.12 15.70
N ALA A 240 5.91 20.25 14.36
CA ALA A 240 5.68 21.55 13.75
C ALA A 240 4.24 22.06 13.99
N LEU A 241 3.26 21.15 13.98
CA LEU A 241 1.89 21.50 14.40
C LEU A 241 1.84 21.91 15.86
N TRP A 242 2.61 21.25 16.71
CA TRP A 242 2.70 21.62 18.12
C TRP A 242 3.33 23.02 18.30
N ASP A 243 4.42 23.29 17.59
CA ASP A 243 5.05 24.63 17.60
C ASP A 243 4.09 25.71 17.12
N LEU A 244 3.33 25.44 16.06
CA LEU A 244 2.30 26.36 15.55
C LEU A 244 1.19 26.59 16.59
N ALA A 245 0.74 25.53 17.26
CA ALA A 245 -0.28 25.59 18.29
C ALA A 245 0.15 26.45 19.49
N GLU A 246 1.38 26.22 20.01
CA GLU A 246 1.88 26.95 21.16
C GLU A 246 2.16 28.43 20.88
N ARG A 247 2.70 28.72 19.68
CA ARG A 247 3.10 30.12 19.37
C ARG A 247 1.94 31.02 18.99
N TYR A 248 0.94 30.46 18.28
CA TYR A 248 -0.11 31.27 17.66
C TYR A 248 -1.51 30.92 18.15
N ALA A 249 -1.75 29.71 18.63
CA ALA A 249 -3.07 29.20 19.01
C ALA A 249 -4.18 29.61 18.02
N PRO A 250 -3.99 29.42 16.69
CA PRO A 250 -4.88 29.96 15.68
C PRO A 250 -6.21 29.21 15.69
N LYS A 251 -7.33 29.96 15.71
CA LYS A 251 -8.66 29.32 15.56
C LYS A 251 -8.95 29.14 14.08
N LEU A 252 -8.70 27.93 13.60
CA LEU A 252 -8.86 27.58 12.19
C LEU A 252 -10.34 27.38 11.83
N ARG A 253 -10.73 27.83 10.63
CA ARG A 253 -12.09 27.66 10.12
C ARG A 253 -12.08 26.73 8.91
N ASP A 254 -13.09 25.87 8.81
CA ASP A 254 -13.26 24.93 7.69
C ASP A 254 -11.95 24.18 7.37
N THR A 255 -11.30 23.68 8.42
CA THR A 255 -9.95 23.10 8.31
C THR A 255 -9.90 21.73 8.98
N VAL A 256 -9.48 20.73 8.22
CA VAL A 256 -9.00 19.46 8.73
C VAL A 256 -7.51 19.61 9.07
N VAL A 257 -7.15 19.43 10.32
CA VAL A 257 -5.75 19.38 10.77
C VAL A 257 -5.32 17.92 10.73
N MET A 258 -4.33 17.63 9.91
CA MET A 258 -3.81 16.27 9.68
C MET A 258 -2.34 16.22 10.10
N GLU A 259 -2.07 15.46 11.16
CA GLU A 259 -0.70 15.22 11.58
C GLU A 259 -0.12 13.96 10.90
N THR A 260 1.18 13.96 10.70
CA THR A 260 1.93 12.81 10.19
C THR A 260 3.31 12.69 10.86
N GLY A 261 3.86 11.50 10.88
CA GLY A 261 5.14 11.23 11.51
C GLY A 261 5.06 11.24 13.04
N GLY A 262 6.08 11.65 13.72
CA GLY A 262 6.17 11.74 15.19
C GLY A 262 6.99 12.93 15.60
N MET A 263 7.35 13.04 16.88
CA MET A 263 8.14 14.16 17.41
C MET A 263 9.59 14.13 16.91
N LYS A 264 10.09 12.96 16.44
CA LYS A 264 11.42 12.78 15.81
C LYS A 264 12.59 13.36 16.63
N GLY A 265 12.46 13.34 17.96
CA GLY A 265 13.46 13.88 18.88
C GLY A 265 13.51 15.40 18.96
N TYR A 266 12.61 16.14 18.27
CA TYR A 266 12.50 17.61 18.42
C TYR A 266 11.73 18.00 19.68
N ARG A 267 10.83 17.14 20.14
CA ARG A 267 10.07 17.27 21.37
C ARG A 267 9.96 15.95 22.09
N GLU A 268 9.62 16.01 23.38
CA GLU A 268 9.26 14.85 24.17
C GLU A 268 8.03 14.14 23.60
N GLU A 269 8.07 12.81 23.53
CA GLU A 269 6.91 12.00 23.15
C GLU A 269 5.90 11.99 24.28
N ILE A 270 4.68 12.36 23.96
CA ILE A 270 3.52 12.31 24.88
C ILE A 270 2.45 11.39 24.32
N PRO A 271 1.48 10.91 25.15
CA PRO A 271 0.36 10.14 24.66
C PRO A 271 -0.37 10.85 23.51
N LYS A 272 -0.74 10.09 22.48
CA LYS A 272 -1.37 10.63 21.27
C LYS A 272 -2.66 11.39 21.57
N GLU A 273 -3.46 10.90 22.53
CA GLU A 273 -4.69 11.52 22.98
C GLU A 273 -4.44 12.90 23.61
N GLU A 274 -3.38 13.02 24.39
CA GLU A 274 -3.01 14.30 25.01
C GLU A 274 -2.50 15.28 23.93
N PHE A 275 -1.68 14.83 23.02
CA PHE A 275 -1.20 15.62 21.90
C PHE A 275 -2.36 16.14 21.05
N HIS A 276 -3.30 15.28 20.66
CA HIS A 276 -4.47 15.68 19.90
C HIS A 276 -5.35 16.70 20.66
N ARG A 277 -5.53 16.51 21.97
CA ARG A 277 -6.27 17.49 22.78
C ARG A 277 -5.62 18.88 22.75
N ILE A 278 -4.29 18.95 22.90
CA ILE A 278 -3.53 20.21 22.79
C ILE A 278 -3.80 20.90 21.45
N LEU A 279 -3.71 20.14 20.35
CA LEU A 279 -3.96 20.69 19.02
C LEU A 279 -5.41 21.11 18.80
N CYS A 280 -6.39 20.32 19.27
CA CYS A 280 -7.81 20.68 19.20
C CYS A 280 -8.10 21.98 19.94
N ASP A 281 -7.59 22.13 21.16
CA ASP A 281 -7.77 23.32 21.98
C ASP A 281 -7.15 24.55 21.31
N ALA A 282 -5.94 24.43 20.74
CA ALA A 282 -5.24 25.54 20.09
C ALA A 282 -5.90 25.95 18.77
N PHE A 283 -6.20 24.98 17.92
CA PHE A 283 -6.72 25.24 16.58
C PHE A 283 -8.23 25.46 16.53
N GLY A 284 -8.96 25.11 17.61
CA GLY A 284 -10.41 25.24 17.69
C GLY A 284 -11.14 24.25 16.77
N VAL A 285 -10.55 23.09 16.53
CA VAL A 285 -11.13 22.00 15.74
C VAL A 285 -11.61 20.87 16.64
N GLY A 286 -12.62 20.12 16.19
CA GLY A 286 -13.21 19.04 16.99
C GLY A 286 -12.33 17.80 17.09
N GLU A 287 -11.55 17.53 16.03
CA GLU A 287 -10.72 16.32 15.94
C GLU A 287 -9.44 16.61 15.16
N ILE A 288 -8.40 15.85 15.46
CA ILE A 288 -7.17 15.82 14.67
C ILE A 288 -7.16 14.54 13.85
N HIS A 289 -6.97 14.70 12.55
CA HIS A 289 -6.75 13.59 11.65
C HIS A 289 -5.27 13.18 11.67
N SER A 290 -5.00 11.94 11.25
CA SER A 290 -3.63 11.44 11.14
C SER A 290 -3.43 10.72 9.82
N GLU A 291 -2.27 10.93 9.21
CA GLU A 291 -1.79 10.14 8.07
C GLU A 291 -0.72 9.17 8.58
N TYR A 292 -0.84 7.92 8.23
CA TYR A 292 0.17 6.89 8.47
C TYR A 292 0.75 6.42 7.14
N GLY A 293 2.03 6.67 6.96
CA GLY A 293 2.82 6.21 5.84
C GLY A 293 4.28 5.99 6.25
N MET A 294 4.97 5.22 5.44
CA MET A 294 6.41 4.96 5.60
C MET A 294 7.09 5.01 4.24
N ALA A 295 8.41 5.22 4.23
CA ALA A 295 9.17 5.15 2.97
C ALA A 295 9.06 3.78 2.31
N GLU A 296 8.89 2.72 3.09
CA GLU A 296 8.80 1.33 2.70
C GLU A 296 7.42 0.92 2.17
N LEU A 297 6.39 1.74 2.39
CA LEU A 297 5.03 1.53 1.91
C LEU A 297 4.73 2.35 0.65
N THR A 298 3.84 1.84 -0.17
CA THR A 298 3.29 2.57 -1.32
C THR A 298 1.96 3.24 -0.97
N SER A 299 1.24 2.71 0.02
CA SER A 299 -0.07 3.19 0.47
C SER A 299 0.01 3.96 1.78
N GLN A 300 -1.06 4.70 2.07
CA GLN A 300 -1.30 5.39 3.32
C GLN A 300 -2.57 4.87 4.00
N ALA A 301 -2.55 4.86 5.33
CA ALA A 301 -3.75 4.71 6.13
C ALA A 301 -4.09 6.05 6.80
N TYR A 302 -5.37 6.31 7.04
CA TYR A 302 -5.83 7.57 7.60
C TYR A 302 -6.69 7.36 8.84
N SER A 303 -6.48 8.20 9.84
CA SER A 303 -7.40 8.39 10.96
C SER A 303 -8.13 9.72 10.77
N GLN A 304 -9.45 9.68 10.81
CA GLN A 304 -10.31 10.86 10.74
C GLN A 304 -10.78 11.30 12.14
N GLY A 305 -10.03 10.90 13.17
CA GLY A 305 -10.29 11.18 14.58
C GLY A 305 -10.18 9.93 15.46
N GLY A 306 -10.09 10.12 16.79
CA GLY A 306 -10.06 9.03 17.77
C GLY A 306 -8.86 8.07 17.65
N ASN A 307 -7.81 8.42 16.92
CA ASN A 307 -6.63 7.58 16.67
C ASN A 307 -6.92 6.19 16.02
N VAL A 308 -8.09 6.05 15.39
CA VAL A 308 -8.46 4.81 14.70
C VAL A 308 -8.11 4.94 13.23
N PHE A 309 -7.06 4.23 12.80
CA PHE A 309 -6.65 4.21 11.40
C PHE A 309 -7.48 3.24 10.57
N ARG A 310 -7.79 3.67 9.35
CA ARG A 310 -8.46 2.86 8.34
C ARG A 310 -7.58 2.76 7.11
N CYS A 311 -7.52 1.56 6.54
CA CYS A 311 -6.75 1.26 5.34
C CYS A 311 -7.65 1.35 4.10
N PRO A 312 -7.09 1.70 2.93
CA PRO A 312 -7.78 1.51 1.66
C PRO A 312 -7.97 0.02 1.37
N GLY A 313 -8.89 -0.34 0.47
CA GLY A 313 -9.29 -1.72 0.20
C GLY A 313 -8.16 -2.67 -0.22
N TRP A 314 -7.05 -2.15 -0.70
CA TRP A 314 -5.86 -2.92 -1.10
C TRP A 314 -4.76 -2.96 -0.03
N MET A 315 -5.03 -2.47 1.17
CA MET A 315 -4.11 -2.52 2.30
C MET A 315 -4.78 -3.15 3.51
N ARG A 316 -4.07 -4.05 4.21
CA ARG A 316 -4.54 -4.70 5.44
C ARG A 316 -3.44 -4.69 6.48
N VAL A 317 -3.84 -4.46 7.73
CA VAL A 317 -2.94 -4.50 8.88
C VAL A 317 -3.44 -5.54 9.86
N THR A 318 -2.54 -6.39 10.35
CA THR A 318 -2.81 -7.38 11.39
C THR A 318 -1.79 -7.26 12.52
N ALA A 319 -2.17 -7.65 13.72
CA ALA A 319 -1.26 -7.71 14.86
C ALA A 319 -0.57 -9.07 14.93
N ARG A 320 0.68 -9.10 15.38
CA ARG A 320 1.47 -10.29 15.67
C ARG A 320 2.10 -10.20 17.05
N ASP A 321 2.49 -11.34 17.61
CA ASP A 321 3.29 -11.34 18.84
C ASP A 321 4.63 -10.61 18.62
N VAL A 322 5.06 -9.86 19.63
CA VAL A 322 6.32 -9.08 19.55
C VAL A 322 7.56 -9.96 19.68
N ASN A 323 7.42 -11.14 20.30
CA ASN A 323 8.53 -12.08 20.52
C ASN A 323 8.53 -13.20 19.46
N ASP A 324 7.36 -13.56 18.92
CA ASP A 324 7.24 -14.52 17.83
C ASP A 324 6.64 -13.83 16.59
N PRO A 325 7.47 -13.50 15.58
CA PRO A 325 6.99 -12.80 14.38
C PRO A 325 6.06 -13.64 13.50
N PHE A 326 5.93 -14.92 13.77
CA PHE A 326 5.06 -15.84 13.03
C PHE A 326 3.73 -16.16 13.73
N ASP A 327 3.56 -15.67 14.97
CA ASP A 327 2.32 -15.87 15.73
C ASP A 327 1.34 -14.69 15.54
N PRO A 328 0.26 -14.87 14.74
CA PRO A 328 -0.74 -13.83 14.56
C PRO A 328 -1.58 -13.68 15.81
N LEU A 329 -1.83 -12.45 16.21
CA LEU A 329 -2.69 -12.14 17.35
C LEU A 329 -4.15 -11.93 16.90
N PRO A 330 -5.13 -12.23 17.78
CA PRO A 330 -6.53 -11.97 17.50
C PRO A 330 -6.81 -10.46 17.37
N ALA A 331 -7.89 -10.12 16.67
CA ALA A 331 -8.34 -8.74 16.53
C ALA A 331 -8.52 -8.07 17.89
N GLY A 332 -8.02 -6.84 18.03
CA GLY A 332 -8.04 -6.08 19.27
C GLY A 332 -6.87 -6.32 20.22
N ALA A 333 -6.01 -7.29 19.95
CA ALA A 333 -4.78 -7.48 20.72
C ALA A 333 -3.72 -6.42 20.36
N ARG A 334 -2.82 -6.18 21.31
CA ARG A 334 -1.66 -5.30 21.10
C ARG A 334 -0.45 -6.13 20.70
N GLY A 335 0.27 -5.69 19.66
CA GLY A 335 1.43 -6.42 19.13
C GLY A 335 2.20 -5.61 18.09
N GLY A 336 3.18 -6.25 17.47
CA GLY A 336 3.85 -5.75 16.28
C GLY A 336 2.88 -5.75 15.09
N LEU A 337 3.12 -4.88 14.10
CA LEU A 337 2.24 -4.79 12.93
C LEU A 337 2.80 -5.60 11.76
N ASN A 338 1.94 -6.40 11.18
CA ASN A 338 2.09 -6.97 9.85
C ASN A 338 1.24 -6.16 8.88
N ILE A 339 1.87 -5.63 7.84
CA ILE A 339 1.22 -4.76 6.84
C ILE A 339 1.27 -5.46 5.49
N ALA A 340 0.11 -5.76 4.94
CA ALA A 340 -0.06 -6.21 3.56
C ALA A 340 -0.51 -5.01 2.72
N ASP A 341 0.42 -4.42 1.96
CA ASP A 341 0.19 -3.30 1.03
C ASP A 341 0.33 -3.80 -0.41
N LEU A 342 -0.77 -4.18 -1.03
CA LEU A 342 -0.78 -4.77 -2.37
C LEU A 342 -0.33 -3.79 -3.46
N ALA A 343 -0.33 -2.47 -3.16
CA ALA A 343 0.22 -1.45 -4.05
C ALA A 343 1.75 -1.45 -4.10
N SER A 344 2.43 -2.08 -3.12
CA SER A 344 3.87 -2.34 -3.14
C SER A 344 4.23 -3.44 -4.17
N TRP A 345 3.67 -3.28 -5.38
CA TRP A 345 3.68 -4.25 -6.46
C TRP A 345 5.08 -4.65 -6.91
N TRP A 346 6.00 -3.67 -6.99
CA TRP A 346 7.35 -3.86 -7.51
C TRP A 346 8.42 -4.00 -6.41
N SER A 347 8.01 -4.20 -5.16
CA SER A 347 8.90 -4.45 -4.03
C SER A 347 8.41 -5.66 -3.23
N CYS A 348 8.17 -5.53 -1.92
CA CYS A 348 7.51 -6.54 -1.12
C CYS A 348 6.23 -5.96 -0.54
N ALA A 349 5.10 -6.60 -0.82
CA ALA A 349 3.78 -6.19 -0.33
C ALA A 349 3.54 -6.57 1.13
N PHE A 350 4.35 -7.45 1.69
CA PHE A 350 4.16 -8.05 3.01
C PHE A 350 5.32 -7.67 3.92
N ILE A 351 5.10 -6.71 4.82
CA ILE A 351 6.14 -6.13 5.67
C ILE A 351 5.74 -6.24 7.14
N GLN A 352 6.66 -6.72 7.98
CA GLN A 352 6.50 -6.65 9.42
C GLN A 352 7.31 -5.49 10.00
N THR A 353 6.65 -4.66 10.82
CA THR A 353 7.30 -3.56 11.53
C THR A 353 7.84 -4.02 12.87
N GLN A 354 8.68 -3.20 13.50
CA GLN A 354 9.11 -3.40 14.89
C GLN A 354 7.99 -3.09 15.88
#